data_1e796d13c33170b222477f72edd8f9b9
#
_entry.id   1e796d13c33170b222477f72edd8f9b9
#
_cell.length_a   1.000
_cell.length_b   1.000
_cell.length_c   1.000
_cell.angle_alpha   90.00
_cell.angle_beta   90.00
_cell.angle_gamma   90.00
#
_symmetry.space_group_name_H-M   'P 1'
#
loop_
_entity.id
_entity.type
_entity.pdbx_description
1 polymer ?
#
loop_
_entity_poly.entity_id
_entity_poly.type
_entity_poly.pdbx_seq_one_letter_code
_entity_poly.pdbx_strand_id
1 'polypeptide(L)'
;MSDLPTSSRQLLSCVTSGGKLQLTIGDTPVVAPGDAEVVVRIEASPINPSDLGLLLGMADIPNAQTVGENHVEADVPPNILPMLKARFDEAMPVGNEGSGVVVAAGSSADAQALLGKTVGVLGGAMYSEYRTLHTSQ
;
A
#
# COMPACT_ATOMS: atom_id res chain seq x y z
N MET A 1 -18.86 12.40 -14.25
CA MET A 1 -17.59 12.49 -13.54
C MET A 1 -17.76 11.94 -12.14
N SER A 2 -17.07 10.89 -11.79
CA SER A 2 -17.12 10.39 -10.42
C SER A 2 -16.35 11.34 -9.52
N ASP A 3 -16.96 11.74 -8.39
CA ASP A 3 -16.26 12.51 -7.39
C ASP A 3 -15.23 11.63 -6.70
N LEU A 4 -13.95 11.80 -7.07
CA LEU A 4 -12.87 11.13 -6.38
C LEU A 4 -12.71 11.71 -4.97
N PRO A 5 -12.45 10.89 -3.95
CA PRO A 5 -12.04 11.41 -2.66
C PRO A 5 -10.71 12.16 -2.79
N THR A 6 -10.47 13.10 -1.91
CA THR A 6 -9.21 13.86 -1.89
C THR A 6 -8.08 13.10 -1.23
N SER A 7 -8.41 12.15 -0.35
CA SER A 7 -7.43 11.31 0.35
C SER A 7 -7.89 9.86 0.42
N SER A 8 -6.92 8.99 0.58
CA SER A 8 -7.05 7.54 0.71
C SER A 8 -6.23 7.07 1.89
N ARG A 9 -6.75 6.13 2.65
CA ARG A 9 -5.98 5.46 3.70
C ARG A 9 -5.13 4.37 3.09
N GLN A 10 -3.95 4.18 3.64
CA GLN A 10 -3.05 3.10 3.25
C GLN A 10 -2.28 2.55 4.45
N LEU A 11 -1.92 1.27 4.38
CA LEU A 11 -1.07 0.63 5.35
C LEU A 11 0.39 0.95 5.06
N LEU A 12 1.11 1.39 6.09
CA LEU A 12 2.54 1.71 6.03
C LEU A 12 3.31 0.81 6.99
N SER A 13 4.48 0.37 6.56
CA SER A 13 5.43 -0.39 7.36
C SER A 13 6.74 0.39 7.48
N CYS A 14 7.17 0.63 8.69
CA CYS A 14 8.43 1.32 8.99
C CYS A 14 9.26 0.48 9.97
N VAL A 15 10.52 0.29 9.68
CA VAL A 15 11.49 -0.27 10.63
C VAL A 15 12.33 0.89 11.15
N THR A 16 12.24 1.17 12.45
CA THR A 16 13.02 2.25 13.05
C THR A 16 14.46 1.82 13.29
N SER A 17 15.39 2.76 13.25
CA SER A 17 16.79 2.53 13.64
C SER A 17 16.93 2.10 15.11
N GLY A 18 15.92 2.39 15.93
CA GLY A 18 15.84 1.95 17.33
C GLY A 18 15.36 0.51 17.53
N GLY A 19 15.07 -0.24 16.44
CA GLY A 19 14.73 -1.66 16.52
C GLY A 19 13.25 -1.97 16.66
N LYS A 20 12.36 -1.09 16.22
CA LYS A 20 10.90 -1.32 16.20
C LYS A 20 10.39 -1.45 14.76
N LEU A 21 9.49 -2.41 14.54
CA LEU A 21 8.57 -2.37 13.42
C LEU A 21 7.36 -1.54 13.83
N GLN A 22 6.97 -0.60 12.98
CA GLN A 22 5.76 0.20 13.14
C GLN A 22 4.84 -0.03 11.95
N LEU A 23 3.64 -0.54 12.22
CA LEU A 23 2.57 -0.64 11.24
C LEU A 23 1.54 0.45 11.52
N THR A 24 1.30 1.32 10.55
CA THR A 24 0.38 2.45 10.70
C THR A 24 -0.58 2.54 9.53
N ILE A 25 -1.75 3.09 9.78
CA ILE A 25 -2.65 3.55 8.73
C ILE A 25 -2.40 5.04 8.54
N GLY A 26 -1.97 5.43 7.36
CA GLY A 26 -1.73 6.82 7.00
C GLY A 26 -2.63 7.28 5.87
N ASP A 27 -2.77 8.59 5.74
CA ASP A 27 -3.51 9.20 4.63
C ASP A 27 -2.55 9.57 3.50
N THR A 28 -3.01 9.36 2.27
CA THR A 28 -2.28 9.76 1.06
C THR A 28 -3.24 10.47 0.10
N PRO A 29 -2.79 11.50 -0.64
CA PRO A 29 -3.63 12.15 -1.63
C PRO A 29 -4.07 11.17 -2.72
N VAL A 30 -5.32 11.28 -3.17
CA VAL A 30 -5.79 10.63 -4.39
C VAL A 30 -5.48 11.56 -5.56
N VAL A 31 -4.56 11.13 -6.42
CA VAL A 31 -4.11 11.92 -7.57
C VAL A 31 -5.00 11.62 -8.78
N ALA A 32 -5.45 12.66 -9.46
CA ALA A 32 -6.17 12.51 -10.72
C ALA A 32 -5.32 11.77 -11.76
N PRO A 33 -5.92 10.89 -12.58
CA PRO A 33 -5.15 10.07 -13.51
C PRO A 33 -4.60 10.92 -14.66
N GLY A 34 -3.34 10.66 -15.04
CA GLY A 34 -2.77 11.12 -16.30
C GLY A 34 -3.39 10.40 -17.49
N ASP A 35 -2.99 10.76 -18.71
CA ASP A 35 -3.65 10.29 -19.94
C ASP A 35 -3.78 8.77 -20.05
N ALA A 36 -2.73 8.03 -19.70
CA ALA A 36 -2.69 6.57 -19.76
C ALA A 36 -2.84 5.91 -18.37
N GLU A 37 -3.45 6.61 -17.43
CA GLU A 37 -3.65 6.13 -16.07
C GLU A 37 -5.12 5.96 -15.73
N VAL A 38 -5.36 5.15 -14.72
CA VAL A 38 -6.68 4.95 -14.13
C VAL A 38 -6.58 5.06 -12.62
N VAL A 39 -7.68 5.45 -11.97
CA VAL A 39 -7.83 5.36 -10.52
C VAL A 39 -8.68 4.13 -10.22
N VAL A 40 -8.12 3.22 -9.43
CA VAL A 40 -8.81 2.00 -8.99
C VAL A 40 -9.19 2.16 -7.52
N ARG A 41 -10.48 1.96 -7.23
CA ARG A 41 -10.94 1.74 -5.86
C ARG A 41 -10.67 0.30 -5.52
N ILE A 42 -9.69 0.06 -4.66
CA ILE A 42 -9.27 -1.29 -4.28
C ILE A 42 -10.33 -1.92 -3.38
N GLU A 43 -10.76 -3.12 -3.72
CA GLU A 43 -11.80 -3.86 -2.98
C GLU A 43 -11.24 -5.11 -2.30
N ALA A 44 -10.15 -5.67 -2.84
CA ALA A 44 -9.49 -6.83 -2.27
C ALA A 44 -8.00 -6.84 -2.61
N SER A 45 -7.19 -7.27 -1.66
CA SER A 45 -5.75 -7.50 -1.86
C SER A 45 -5.37 -8.78 -1.11
N PRO A 46 -4.69 -9.74 -1.76
CA PRO A 46 -4.23 -10.93 -1.07
C PRO A 46 -3.04 -10.60 -0.17
N ILE A 47 -2.81 -11.45 0.82
CA ILE A 47 -1.59 -11.44 1.62
C ILE A 47 -0.74 -12.61 1.14
N ASN A 48 0.22 -12.33 0.28
CA ASN A 48 1.14 -13.32 -0.24
C ASN A 48 2.37 -13.46 0.67
N PRO A 49 3.08 -14.60 0.65
CA PRO A 49 4.34 -14.73 1.37
C PRO A 49 5.36 -13.63 1.03
N SER A 50 5.38 -13.16 -0.22
CA SER A 50 6.24 -12.05 -0.66
C SER A 50 5.90 -10.71 -0.02
N ASP A 51 4.66 -10.49 0.42
CA ASP A 51 4.27 -9.27 1.14
C ASP A 51 4.84 -9.23 2.55
N LEU A 52 4.99 -10.39 3.19
CA LEU A 52 5.35 -10.49 4.61
C LEU A 52 6.75 -9.92 4.91
N GLY A 53 7.69 -10.04 3.97
CA GLY A 53 9.03 -9.50 4.14
C GLY A 53 9.03 -7.98 4.33
N LEU A 54 8.33 -7.25 3.48
CA LEU A 54 8.21 -5.80 3.60
C LEU A 54 7.27 -5.41 4.74
N LEU A 55 6.15 -6.11 4.87
CA LEU A 55 5.12 -5.79 5.85
C LEU A 55 5.63 -5.97 7.29
N LEU A 56 6.27 -7.09 7.58
CA LEU A 56 6.57 -7.51 8.96
C LEU A 56 8.05 -7.37 9.34
N GLY A 57 8.97 -7.26 8.36
CA GLY A 57 10.40 -7.04 8.62
C GLY A 57 11.03 -8.06 9.56
N MET A 58 10.49 -9.30 9.64
CA MET A 58 10.92 -10.36 10.56
C MET A 58 10.83 -9.96 12.05
N ALA A 59 9.92 -9.05 12.39
CA ALA A 59 9.68 -8.61 13.76
C ALA A 59 8.99 -9.70 14.60
N ASP A 60 9.05 -9.55 15.92
CA ASP A 60 8.40 -10.44 16.88
C ASP A 60 6.89 -10.16 16.94
N ILE A 61 6.18 -10.65 15.94
CA ILE A 61 4.74 -10.41 15.76
C ILE A 61 3.89 -11.00 16.89
N PRO A 62 4.18 -12.20 17.44
CA PRO A 62 3.41 -12.74 18.56
C PRO A 62 3.34 -11.81 19.79
N ASN A 63 4.35 -10.97 19.97
CA ASN A 63 4.43 -10.00 21.07
C ASN A 63 4.16 -8.55 20.63
N ALA A 64 3.61 -8.35 19.43
CA ALA A 64 3.24 -7.02 18.95
C ALA A 64 2.19 -6.37 19.84
N GLN A 65 2.28 -5.03 19.97
CA GLN A 65 1.40 -4.25 20.82
C GLN A 65 0.72 -3.13 20.03
N THR A 66 -0.55 -2.92 20.34
CA THR A 66 -1.29 -1.76 19.83
C THR A 66 -0.88 -0.54 20.69
N VAL A 67 -0.30 0.46 20.04
CA VAL A 67 0.16 1.70 20.71
C VAL A 67 -0.71 2.92 20.35
N GLY A 68 -1.71 2.74 19.52
CA GLY A 68 -2.66 3.76 19.10
C GLY A 68 -3.79 3.14 18.29
N GLU A 69 -4.77 3.93 17.91
CA GLU A 69 -5.93 3.46 17.15
C GLU A 69 -5.53 2.82 15.82
N ASN A 70 -4.55 3.42 15.13
CA ASN A 70 -4.06 2.97 13.82
C ASN A 70 -2.55 2.70 13.85
N HIS A 71 -2.02 2.20 14.96
CA HIS A 71 -0.59 2.01 15.16
C HIS A 71 -0.32 0.75 16.00
N VAL A 72 0.42 -0.18 15.40
CA VAL A 72 0.92 -1.39 16.04
C VAL A 72 2.43 -1.38 15.99
N GLU A 73 3.09 -1.79 17.07
CA GLU A 73 4.54 -1.94 17.15
C GLU A 73 4.94 -3.34 17.56
N ALA A 74 6.09 -3.78 17.05
CA ALA A 74 6.74 -5.02 17.44
C ALA A 74 8.26 -4.83 17.49
N ASP A 75 8.93 -5.60 18.35
CA ASP A 75 10.38 -5.58 18.38
C ASP A 75 11.00 -6.30 17.20
N VAL A 76 12.04 -5.73 16.62
CA VAL A 76 12.88 -6.40 15.62
C VAL A 76 14.06 -7.03 16.34
N PRO A 77 14.29 -8.36 16.18
CA PRO A 77 15.42 -9.02 16.83
C PRO A 77 16.76 -8.34 16.48
N PRO A 78 17.66 -8.12 17.46
CA PRO A 78 18.92 -7.40 17.22
C PRO A 78 19.81 -8.02 16.16
N ASN A 79 19.75 -9.33 15.96
CA ASN A 79 20.51 -10.04 14.93
C ASN A 79 19.94 -9.84 13.52
N ILE A 80 18.67 -9.48 13.40
CA ILE A 80 17.99 -9.20 12.13
C ILE A 80 18.11 -7.72 11.76
N LEU A 81 18.10 -6.84 12.74
CA LEU A 81 18.05 -5.39 12.54
C LEU A 81 19.07 -4.85 11.53
N PRO A 82 20.35 -5.28 11.55
CA PRO A 82 21.35 -4.79 10.58
C PRO A 82 20.99 -5.10 9.11
N MET A 83 20.24 -6.17 8.86
CA MET A 83 19.81 -6.56 7.52
C MET A 83 18.76 -5.61 6.94
N LEU A 84 18.08 -4.86 7.80
CA LEU A 84 16.99 -3.95 7.42
C LEU A 84 17.45 -2.48 7.33
N LYS A 85 18.74 -2.23 7.46
CA LYS A 85 19.33 -0.87 7.53
C LYS A 85 18.94 0.01 6.34
N ALA A 86 18.79 -0.57 5.16
CA ALA A 86 18.44 0.18 3.95
C ALA A 86 17.03 0.81 3.99
N ARG A 87 16.18 0.38 4.93
CA ARG A 87 14.81 0.88 5.07
C ARG A 87 14.54 1.55 6.42
N PHE A 88 15.58 1.88 7.18
CA PHE A 88 15.41 2.50 8.48
C PHE A 88 14.70 3.85 8.38
N ASP A 89 13.73 4.03 9.26
CA ASP A 89 12.97 5.27 9.45
C ASP A 89 12.21 5.75 8.20
N GLU A 90 12.00 4.84 7.23
CA GLU A 90 11.15 5.08 6.06
C GLU A 90 9.81 4.36 6.20
N ALA A 91 8.73 5.12 6.17
CA ALA A 91 7.37 4.57 6.14
C ALA A 91 7.04 4.13 4.71
N MET A 92 7.04 2.82 4.48
CA MET A 92 6.88 2.24 3.14
C MET A 92 5.46 1.69 2.96
N PRO A 93 4.77 2.06 1.88
CA PRO A 93 3.50 1.42 1.54
C PRO A 93 3.73 -0.03 1.11
N VAL A 94 2.75 -0.88 1.39
CA VAL A 94 2.86 -2.33 1.24
C VAL A 94 1.74 -2.91 0.37
N GLY A 95 1.91 -4.16 -0.04
CA GLY A 95 0.97 -4.90 -0.88
C GLY A 95 1.42 -4.94 -2.34
N ASN A 96 1.53 -6.16 -2.92
CA ASN A 96 2.08 -6.37 -4.26
C ASN A 96 1.03 -6.44 -5.35
N GLU A 97 -0.19 -6.82 -5.01
CA GLU A 97 -1.29 -6.95 -5.95
C GLU A 97 -2.64 -6.69 -5.29
N GLY A 98 -3.64 -6.44 -6.10
CA GLY A 98 -5.00 -6.21 -5.63
C GLY A 98 -5.99 -6.24 -6.78
N SER A 99 -7.25 -6.08 -6.44
CA SER A 99 -8.33 -5.93 -7.41
C SER A 99 -9.31 -4.87 -6.96
N GLY A 100 -10.00 -4.29 -7.90
CA GLY A 100 -10.99 -3.27 -7.61
C GLY A 100 -11.65 -2.75 -8.87
N VAL A 101 -12.42 -1.68 -8.72
CA VAL A 101 -13.17 -1.05 -9.80
C VAL A 101 -12.47 0.21 -10.25
N VAL A 102 -12.31 0.38 -11.56
CA VAL A 102 -11.81 1.62 -12.16
C VAL A 102 -12.88 2.70 -12.02
N VAL A 103 -12.61 3.72 -11.21
CA VAL A 103 -13.55 4.80 -10.89
C VAL A 103 -13.25 6.11 -11.61
N ALA A 104 -12.04 6.25 -12.16
CA ALA A 104 -11.66 7.37 -13.02
C ALA A 104 -10.60 6.90 -14.03
N ALA A 105 -10.56 7.54 -15.18
CA ALA A 105 -9.65 7.18 -16.26
C ALA A 105 -9.14 8.42 -16.97
N GLY A 106 -7.88 8.37 -17.40
CA GLY A 106 -7.28 9.38 -18.25
C GLY A 106 -7.86 9.37 -19.67
N SER A 107 -7.34 10.24 -20.53
CA SER A 107 -7.92 10.50 -21.85
C SER A 107 -7.60 9.47 -22.91
N SER A 108 -6.64 8.55 -22.68
CA SER A 108 -6.29 7.54 -23.66
C SER A 108 -7.44 6.55 -23.88
N ALA A 109 -7.51 5.98 -25.09
CA ALA A 109 -8.54 4.98 -25.42
C ALA A 109 -8.48 3.76 -24.50
N ASP A 110 -7.28 3.30 -24.18
CA ASP A 110 -7.07 2.16 -23.27
C ASP A 110 -7.57 2.46 -21.85
N ALA A 111 -7.26 3.63 -21.32
CA ALA A 111 -7.73 4.05 -20.00
C ALA A 111 -9.27 4.17 -19.98
N GLN A 112 -9.86 4.83 -20.99
CA GLN A 112 -11.30 4.99 -21.10
C GLN A 112 -12.04 3.65 -21.24
N ALA A 113 -11.43 2.68 -21.92
CA ALA A 113 -12.02 1.34 -22.08
C ALA A 113 -12.11 0.56 -20.75
N LEU A 114 -11.33 0.94 -19.75
CA LEU A 114 -11.33 0.31 -18.41
C LEU A 114 -12.33 0.93 -17.44
N LEU A 115 -12.83 2.12 -17.72
CA LEU A 115 -13.73 2.84 -16.80
C LEU A 115 -14.95 1.99 -16.41
N GLY A 116 -15.19 1.86 -15.12
CA GLY A 116 -16.29 1.06 -14.56
C GLY A 116 -16.05 -0.45 -14.51
N LYS A 117 -14.91 -0.93 -15.03
CA LYS A 117 -14.57 -2.36 -15.00
C LYS A 117 -13.89 -2.77 -13.70
N THR A 118 -14.11 -4.02 -13.31
CA THR A 118 -13.33 -4.68 -12.28
C THR A 118 -12.02 -5.17 -12.91
N VAL A 119 -10.90 -4.84 -12.29
CA VAL A 119 -9.56 -5.16 -12.77
C VAL A 119 -8.72 -5.81 -11.68
N GLY A 120 -7.80 -6.68 -12.06
CA GLY A 120 -6.69 -7.12 -11.25
C GLY A 120 -5.48 -6.26 -11.57
N VAL A 121 -4.70 -5.87 -10.56
CA VAL A 121 -3.56 -4.98 -10.72
C VAL A 121 -2.33 -5.52 -10.00
N LEU A 122 -1.17 -5.33 -10.62
CA LEU A 122 0.14 -5.59 -10.04
C LEU A 122 0.85 -4.26 -9.78
N GLY A 123 1.55 -4.20 -8.67
CA GLY A 123 2.32 -3.01 -8.29
C GLY A 123 2.37 -2.86 -6.78
N GLY A 124 3.19 -1.97 -6.27
CA GLY A 124 3.29 -1.72 -4.82
C GLY A 124 2.09 -0.94 -4.26
N ALA A 125 2.04 -0.85 -2.94
CA ALA A 125 1.06 -0.01 -2.22
C ALA A 125 -0.41 -0.43 -2.40
N MET A 126 -0.68 -1.74 -2.57
CA MET A 126 -2.04 -2.24 -2.80
C MET A 126 -2.88 -2.37 -1.52
N TYR A 127 -2.27 -2.26 -0.32
CA TYR A 127 -3.03 -2.17 0.92
C TYR A 127 -3.46 -0.72 1.17
N SER A 128 -4.29 -0.23 0.24
CA SER A 128 -4.82 1.13 0.24
C SER A 128 -6.23 1.14 -0.33
N GLU A 129 -6.99 2.21 -0.06
CA GLU A 129 -8.36 2.33 -0.56
C GLU A 129 -8.40 2.67 -2.05
N TYR A 130 -7.44 3.48 -2.53
CA TYR A 130 -7.37 3.94 -3.92
C TYR A 130 -5.94 3.89 -4.43
N ARG A 131 -5.78 3.57 -5.71
CA ARG A 131 -4.50 3.63 -6.40
C ARG A 131 -4.66 4.29 -7.76
N THR A 132 -3.76 5.21 -8.09
CA THR A 132 -3.62 5.73 -9.44
C THR A 132 -2.50 4.94 -10.13
N LEU A 133 -2.83 4.30 -11.25
CA LEU A 133 -1.98 3.30 -11.89
C LEU A 133 -1.98 3.49 -13.40
N HIS A 134 -0.84 3.19 -14.04
CA HIS A 134 -0.76 3.12 -15.49
C HIS A 134 -1.51 1.89 -16.01
N THR A 135 -2.13 1.99 -17.19
CA THR A 135 -2.94 0.91 -17.78
C THR A 135 -2.16 -0.38 -18.07
N SER A 136 -0.83 -0.34 -18.03
CA SER A 136 0.02 -1.53 -18.18
C SER A 136 0.22 -2.34 -16.89
N GLN A 137 -0.28 -1.89 -15.76
CA GLN A 137 -0.18 -2.55 -14.44
C GLN A 137 -1.45 -3.34 -14.12
#